data_59a91b5304c04da77a005e00de120cbe
#
_entry.id   59a91b5304c04da77a005e00de120cbe
#
_cell.length_a   1.000
_cell.length_b   1.000
_cell.length_c   1.000
_cell.angle_alpha   90.00
_cell.angle_beta   90.00
_cell.angle_gamma   90.00
#
_symmetry.space_group_name_H-M   'P 1'
#
loop_
_entity.id
_entity.type
_entity.pdbx_description
1 polymer ?
#
loop_
_entity_poly.entity_id
_entity_poly.type
_entity_poly.pdbx_seq_one_letter_code
_entity_poly.pdbx_strand_id
1 'polypeptide(L)'
;MAENLKFAVIGGGSWATAIAKMLCVNLKEIAWYMRNEDAIEHLKTHHHNPNYLSSVEFDIKKLNLTSDINEAVAYADYIIFAIPSAFLNGELEKLTESLEGKIIFSAIKGIVPETSLIVGEHFNATYNIPFENIGVITGPCHAEEVALERLSYLTIACGDAKKAKIVAKNLSGNYIKTKISDDIIGTEYAAMLK
;
A
#
# COMPACT_ATOMS: atom_id res chain seq x y z
N MET A 1 4.39 21.89 -13.13
CA MET A 1 5.36 21.43 -12.11
C MET A 1 4.89 20.05 -11.69
N ALA A 2 5.75 19.03 -11.67
CA ALA A 2 5.35 17.72 -11.13
C ALA A 2 5.12 17.92 -9.62
N GLU A 3 3.90 17.70 -9.18
CA GLU A 3 3.59 17.67 -7.75
C GLU A 3 4.50 16.62 -7.11
N ASN A 4 5.17 17.01 -6.03
CA ASN A 4 6.05 16.12 -5.27
C ASN A 4 5.14 15.24 -4.37
N LEU A 5 4.42 14.30 -4.99
CA LEU A 5 3.46 13.43 -4.32
C LEU A 5 4.18 12.50 -3.35
N LYS A 6 3.69 12.46 -2.13
CA LYS A 6 4.24 11.66 -1.04
C LYS A 6 3.41 10.40 -0.83
N PHE A 7 4.08 9.27 -0.80
CA PHE A 7 3.46 7.96 -0.61
C PHE A 7 3.93 7.32 0.69
N ALA A 8 3.00 6.63 1.38
CA ALA A 8 3.34 5.74 2.48
C ALA A 8 2.85 4.32 2.20
N VAL A 9 3.61 3.34 2.64
CA VAL A 9 3.22 1.93 2.69
C VAL A 9 3.07 1.53 4.15
N ILE A 10 1.90 1.01 4.51
CA ILE A 10 1.58 0.54 5.85
C ILE A 10 1.58 -0.98 5.85
N GLY A 11 2.60 -1.57 6.49
CA GLY A 11 2.78 -3.02 6.62
C GLY A 11 4.21 -3.47 6.33
N GLY A 12 4.61 -4.60 6.91
CA GLY A 12 5.96 -5.17 6.77
C GLY A 12 6.00 -6.56 6.11
N GLY A 13 4.87 -7.02 5.55
CA GLY A 13 4.73 -8.34 4.91
C GLY A 13 5.26 -8.40 3.47
N SER A 14 5.12 -9.57 2.84
CA SER A 14 5.60 -9.79 1.45
C SER A 14 4.97 -8.81 0.46
N TRP A 15 3.66 -8.59 0.55
CA TRP A 15 2.98 -7.68 -0.38
C TRP A 15 3.36 -6.21 -0.14
N ALA A 16 3.53 -5.77 1.12
CA ALA A 16 4.05 -4.44 1.45
C ALA A 16 5.47 -4.25 0.90
N THR A 17 6.33 -5.26 1.03
CA THR A 17 7.70 -5.24 0.48
C THR A 17 7.69 -5.12 -1.05
N ALA A 18 6.80 -5.86 -1.73
CA ALA A 18 6.64 -5.78 -3.18
C ALA A 18 6.14 -4.40 -3.64
N ILE A 19 5.16 -3.81 -2.91
CA ILE A 19 4.64 -2.46 -3.21
C ILE A 19 5.74 -1.41 -3.00
N ALA A 20 6.48 -1.49 -1.88
CA ALA A 20 7.61 -0.59 -1.62
C ALA A 20 8.67 -0.67 -2.73
N LYS A 21 9.01 -1.90 -3.21
CA LYS A 21 9.90 -2.09 -4.35
C LYS A 21 9.39 -1.35 -5.59
N MET A 22 8.11 -1.55 -5.96
CA MET A 22 7.52 -0.91 -7.13
C MET A 22 7.54 0.61 -7.04
N LEU A 23 7.19 1.17 -5.89
CA LEU A 23 7.19 2.63 -5.67
C LEU A 23 8.60 3.22 -5.74
N CYS A 24 9.61 2.56 -5.17
CA CYS A 24 11.00 3.01 -5.18
C CYS A 24 11.62 3.08 -6.58
N VAL A 25 11.04 2.41 -7.58
CA VAL A 25 11.46 2.57 -8.98
C VAL A 25 11.12 3.96 -9.51
N ASN A 26 9.94 4.48 -9.17
CA ASN A 26 9.38 5.69 -9.77
C ASN A 26 9.46 6.93 -8.87
N LEU A 27 9.59 6.73 -7.56
CA LEU A 27 9.62 7.82 -6.56
C LEU A 27 11.03 8.02 -6.00
N LYS A 28 11.29 9.25 -5.56
CA LYS A 28 12.55 9.60 -4.91
C LYS A 28 12.62 9.07 -3.49
N GLU A 29 11.47 9.08 -2.81
CA GLU A 29 11.33 8.69 -1.41
C GLU A 29 9.91 8.23 -1.12
N ILE A 30 9.75 7.27 -0.21
CA ILE A 30 8.48 6.83 0.38
C ILE A 30 8.62 6.71 1.89
N ALA A 31 7.53 6.91 2.64
CA ALA A 31 7.46 6.44 4.02
C ALA A 31 7.07 4.96 4.04
N TRP A 32 7.70 4.18 4.90
CA TRP A 32 7.37 2.76 5.04
C TRP A 32 7.26 2.39 6.51
N TYR A 33 6.04 2.16 6.96
CA TYR A 33 5.72 1.71 8.30
C TYR A 33 5.84 0.20 8.43
N MET A 34 6.61 -0.24 9.42
CA MET A 34 6.70 -1.63 9.86
C MET A 34 6.68 -1.67 11.37
N ARG A 35 5.76 -2.44 11.97
CA ARG A 35 5.65 -2.53 13.44
C ARG A 35 6.86 -3.19 14.14
N ASN A 36 7.70 -3.89 13.40
CA ASN A 36 8.87 -4.62 13.92
C ASN A 36 10.13 -3.77 13.74
N GLU A 37 10.63 -3.20 14.82
CA GLU A 37 11.84 -2.37 14.86
C GLU A 37 13.11 -3.15 14.47
N ASP A 38 13.22 -4.42 14.87
CA ASP A 38 14.36 -5.26 14.48
C ASP A 38 14.41 -5.46 12.97
N ALA A 39 13.23 -5.58 12.32
CA ALA A 39 13.17 -5.68 10.87
C ALA A 39 13.56 -4.35 10.18
N ILE A 40 13.23 -3.21 10.77
CA ILE A 40 13.65 -1.88 10.30
C ILE A 40 15.18 -1.74 10.40
N GLU A 41 15.77 -2.08 11.53
CA GLU A 41 17.23 -1.99 11.73
C GLU A 41 17.98 -2.97 10.80
N HIS A 42 17.44 -4.18 10.61
CA HIS A 42 17.98 -5.11 9.63
C HIS A 42 17.94 -4.52 8.22
N LEU A 43 16.78 -3.95 7.81
CA LEU A 43 16.62 -3.35 6.49
C LEU A 43 17.58 -2.17 6.28
N LYS A 44 17.80 -1.32 7.29
CA LYS A 44 18.77 -0.22 7.23
C LYS A 44 20.19 -0.73 7.04
N THR A 45 20.55 -1.85 7.70
CA THR A 45 21.92 -2.39 7.70
C THR A 45 22.19 -3.27 6.49
N HIS A 46 21.25 -4.11 6.12
CA HIS A 46 21.40 -5.16 5.09
C HIS A 46 20.66 -4.88 3.80
N HIS A 47 19.91 -3.79 3.72
CA HIS A 47 19.21 -3.30 2.52
C HIS A 47 18.08 -4.20 2.01
N HIS A 48 17.65 -5.19 2.78
CA HIS A 48 16.50 -6.06 2.44
C HIS A 48 15.65 -6.39 3.66
N ASN A 49 14.38 -6.74 3.43
CA ASN A 49 13.49 -7.19 4.50
C ASN A 49 13.95 -8.59 4.99
N PRO A 50 14.17 -8.79 6.30
CA PRO A 50 14.71 -10.06 6.82
C PRO A 50 13.72 -11.23 6.70
N ASN A 51 12.42 -10.95 6.71
CA ASN A 51 11.37 -11.96 6.82
C ASN A 51 10.65 -12.23 5.49
N TYR A 52 10.70 -11.27 4.54
CA TYR A 52 9.91 -11.33 3.33
C TYR A 52 10.69 -10.82 2.13
N LEU A 53 10.70 -11.61 1.04
CA LEU A 53 11.34 -11.23 -0.22
C LEU A 53 12.80 -10.77 -0.03
N SER A 54 13.60 -11.53 0.70
CA SER A 54 14.99 -11.19 1.05
C SER A 54 15.91 -10.95 -0.14
N SER A 55 15.51 -11.38 -1.34
CA SER A 55 16.23 -11.10 -2.60
C SER A 55 15.99 -9.68 -3.13
N VAL A 56 15.06 -8.92 -2.54
CA VAL A 56 14.78 -7.55 -2.95
C VAL A 56 15.69 -6.60 -2.19
N GLU A 57 16.62 -5.98 -2.90
CA GLU A 57 17.46 -4.92 -2.34
C GLU A 57 16.82 -3.54 -2.51
N PHE A 58 17.00 -2.70 -1.49
CA PHE A 58 16.50 -1.33 -1.47
C PHE A 58 17.63 -0.32 -1.35
N ASP A 59 17.50 0.79 -2.07
CA ASP A 59 18.25 2.01 -1.77
C ASP A 59 17.63 2.66 -0.53
N ILE A 60 18.30 2.54 0.60
CA ILE A 60 17.83 3.05 1.91
C ILE A 60 17.59 4.57 1.88
N LYS A 61 18.29 5.31 1.01
CA LYS A 61 18.08 6.75 0.86
C LYS A 61 16.69 7.11 0.32
N LYS A 62 15.98 6.13 -0.24
CA LYS A 62 14.60 6.29 -0.73
C LYS A 62 13.54 5.89 0.30
N LEU A 63 13.95 5.44 1.48
CA LEU A 63 13.04 4.89 2.49
C LEU A 63 13.09 5.74 3.78
N ASN A 64 11.97 6.37 4.09
CA ASN A 64 11.70 6.89 5.43
C ASN A 64 11.04 5.78 6.25
N LEU A 65 11.87 4.97 6.94
CA LEU A 65 11.45 3.79 7.70
C LEU A 65 11.03 4.20 9.10
N THR A 66 9.84 3.78 9.52
CA THR A 66 9.31 4.07 10.86
C THR A 66 8.51 2.92 11.45
N SER A 67 8.54 2.78 12.78
CA SER A 67 7.64 1.92 13.57
C SER A 67 6.44 2.69 14.15
N ASP A 68 6.33 3.99 13.87
CA ASP A 68 5.17 4.81 14.23
C ASP A 68 4.28 5.07 13.00
N ILE A 69 3.06 4.54 13.05
CA ILE A 69 2.07 4.71 11.97
C ILE A 69 1.73 6.19 11.76
N ASN A 70 1.78 7.00 12.82
CA ASN A 70 1.46 8.43 12.76
C ASN A 70 2.48 9.20 11.92
N GLU A 71 3.77 8.89 12.05
CA GLU A 71 4.81 9.49 11.21
C GLU A 71 4.59 9.17 9.72
N ALA A 72 4.23 7.93 9.41
CA ALA A 72 3.97 7.54 8.02
C ALA A 72 2.74 8.23 7.45
N VAL A 73 1.66 8.35 8.24
CA VAL A 73 0.41 9.03 7.85
C VAL A 73 0.63 10.54 7.70
N ALA A 74 1.33 11.17 8.64
CA ALA A 74 1.64 12.59 8.59
C ALA A 74 2.47 12.96 7.34
N TYR A 75 3.42 12.10 6.96
CA TYR A 75 4.28 12.31 5.79
C TYR A 75 3.52 12.29 4.48
N ALA A 76 2.51 11.40 4.31
CA ALA A 76 2.00 11.01 3.00
C ALA A 76 0.70 11.71 2.60
N ASP A 77 0.54 11.93 1.28
CA ASP A 77 -0.73 12.28 0.65
C ASP A 77 -1.49 11.00 0.24
N TYR A 78 -0.75 9.98 -0.24
CA TYR A 78 -1.25 8.67 -0.66
C TYR A 78 -0.77 7.59 0.30
N ILE A 79 -1.69 6.86 0.91
CA ILE A 79 -1.38 5.82 1.90
C ILE A 79 -1.86 4.47 1.36
N ILE A 80 -0.94 3.50 1.27
CA ILE A 80 -1.25 2.14 0.82
C ILE A 80 -1.19 1.20 2.00
N PHE A 81 -2.35 0.67 2.40
CA PHE A 81 -2.45 -0.34 3.45
C PHE A 81 -2.22 -1.74 2.86
N ALA A 82 -1.20 -2.42 3.35
CA ALA A 82 -0.78 -3.75 2.91
C ALA A 82 -0.49 -4.66 4.12
N ILE A 83 -1.46 -4.75 5.02
CA ILE A 83 -1.47 -5.61 6.20
C ILE A 83 -2.61 -6.62 6.10
N PRO A 84 -2.59 -7.77 6.78
CA PRO A 84 -3.75 -8.65 6.80
C PRO A 84 -4.97 -7.99 7.44
N SER A 85 -6.17 -8.19 6.88
CA SER A 85 -7.42 -7.55 7.34
C SER A 85 -7.70 -7.73 8.83
N ALA A 86 -7.36 -8.89 9.38
CA ALA A 86 -7.52 -9.20 10.81
C ALA A 86 -6.68 -8.32 11.76
N PHE A 87 -5.68 -7.60 11.24
CA PHE A 87 -4.84 -6.70 12.04
C PHE A 87 -5.08 -5.23 11.73
N LEU A 88 -5.96 -4.93 10.79
CA LEU A 88 -6.17 -3.55 10.32
C LEU A 88 -6.64 -2.64 11.47
N ASN A 89 -7.69 -3.04 12.20
CA ASN A 89 -8.22 -2.25 13.30
C ASN A 89 -7.19 -2.04 14.41
N GLY A 90 -6.47 -3.08 14.81
CA GLY A 90 -5.44 -2.97 15.84
C GLY A 90 -4.27 -2.03 15.45
N GLU A 91 -4.02 -1.84 14.15
CA GLU A 91 -3.07 -0.83 13.69
C GLU A 91 -3.71 0.56 13.62
N LEU A 92 -4.98 0.66 13.20
CA LEU A 92 -5.69 1.94 13.14
C LEU A 92 -6.04 2.51 14.53
N GLU A 93 -6.18 1.68 15.57
CA GLU A 93 -6.34 2.14 16.96
C GLU A 93 -5.12 2.92 17.50
N LYS A 94 -3.94 2.70 16.93
CA LYS A 94 -2.71 3.45 17.27
C LYS A 94 -2.64 4.81 16.59
N LEU A 95 -3.52 5.03 15.62
CA LEU A 95 -3.50 6.24 14.79
C LEU A 95 -4.14 7.41 15.54
N THR A 96 -3.35 8.44 15.79
CA THR A 96 -3.77 9.74 16.33
C THR A 96 -3.78 10.84 15.28
N GLU A 97 -3.06 10.62 14.17
CA GLU A 97 -3.07 11.51 13.02
C GLU A 97 -4.36 11.39 12.23
N SER A 98 -4.85 12.51 11.69
CA SER A 98 -6.07 12.52 10.89
C SER A 98 -5.85 11.90 9.51
N LEU A 99 -6.82 11.08 9.09
CA LEU A 99 -6.93 10.60 7.70
C LEU A 99 -7.70 11.57 6.79
N GLU A 100 -8.17 12.70 7.32
CA GLU A 100 -8.90 13.70 6.55
C GLU A 100 -8.03 14.24 5.40
N GLY A 101 -8.58 14.27 4.21
CA GLY A 101 -7.88 14.71 3.00
C GLY A 101 -6.84 13.73 2.44
N LYS A 102 -6.54 12.65 3.14
CA LYS A 102 -5.65 11.59 2.64
C LYS A 102 -6.34 10.74 1.57
N ILE A 103 -5.54 10.18 0.68
CA ILE A 103 -6.00 9.25 -0.35
C ILE A 103 -5.53 7.86 0.04
N ILE A 104 -6.49 6.97 0.29
CA ILE A 104 -6.23 5.64 0.85
C ILE A 104 -6.39 4.59 -0.24
N PHE A 105 -5.39 3.74 -0.38
CA PHE A 105 -5.46 2.56 -1.22
C PHE A 105 -5.31 1.30 -0.37
N SER A 106 -6.27 0.39 -0.51
CA SER A 106 -6.20 -0.95 0.10
C SER A 106 -5.51 -1.91 -0.86
N ALA A 107 -4.48 -2.60 -0.38
CA ALA A 107 -3.90 -3.78 -1.01
C ALA A 107 -4.18 -5.04 -0.16
N ILE A 108 -5.19 -4.95 0.70
CA ILE A 108 -5.62 -5.97 1.64
C ILE A 108 -6.61 -6.90 0.95
N LYS A 109 -6.50 -8.20 1.21
CA LYS A 109 -7.48 -9.20 0.78
C LYS A 109 -8.34 -9.62 1.98
N GLY A 110 -9.65 -9.56 1.81
CA GLY A 110 -10.60 -9.99 2.83
C GLY A 110 -11.44 -8.86 3.40
N ILE A 111 -12.27 -9.21 4.36
CA ILE A 111 -13.13 -8.28 5.11
C ILE A 111 -12.45 -7.90 6.43
N VAL A 112 -12.85 -6.78 6.99
CA VAL A 112 -12.49 -6.34 8.34
C VAL A 112 -13.39 -7.10 9.32
N PRO A 113 -12.83 -7.96 10.20
CA PRO A 113 -13.66 -8.87 11.01
C PRO A 113 -14.67 -8.16 11.89
N GLU A 114 -14.29 -7.05 12.50
CA GLU A 114 -15.09 -6.30 13.47
C GLU A 114 -16.32 -5.65 12.85
N THR A 115 -16.23 -5.23 11.58
CA THR A 115 -17.34 -4.57 10.89
C THR A 115 -18.00 -5.46 9.84
N SER A 116 -17.37 -6.57 9.48
CA SER A 116 -17.78 -7.45 8.37
C SER A 116 -17.88 -6.73 7.01
N LEU A 117 -17.20 -5.58 6.88
CA LEU A 117 -17.14 -4.78 5.65
C LEU A 117 -15.86 -5.10 4.87
N ILE A 118 -15.90 -4.89 3.57
CA ILE A 118 -14.69 -4.78 2.76
C ILE A 118 -13.91 -3.53 3.20
N VAL A 119 -12.61 -3.52 2.96
CA VAL A 119 -11.73 -2.47 3.53
C VAL A 119 -12.11 -1.08 3.05
N GLY A 120 -12.51 -0.92 1.78
CA GLY A 120 -12.98 0.36 1.26
C GLY A 120 -14.23 0.87 1.97
N GLU A 121 -15.23 0.02 2.18
CA GLU A 121 -16.44 0.37 2.93
C GLU A 121 -16.12 0.66 4.40
N HIS A 122 -15.19 -0.08 5.02
CA HIS A 122 -14.75 0.17 6.39
C HIS A 122 -14.15 1.57 6.55
N PHE A 123 -13.24 2.00 5.67
CA PHE A 123 -12.67 3.35 5.72
C PHE A 123 -13.73 4.43 5.50
N ASN A 124 -14.69 4.20 4.61
CA ASN A 124 -15.78 5.14 4.39
C ASN A 124 -16.69 5.26 5.62
N ALA A 125 -17.15 4.12 6.16
CA ALA A 125 -18.13 4.11 7.26
C ALA A 125 -17.52 4.51 8.61
N THR A 126 -16.27 4.14 8.90
CA THR A 126 -15.65 4.34 10.21
C THR A 126 -14.86 5.64 10.30
N TYR A 127 -14.19 6.03 9.20
CA TYR A 127 -13.31 7.19 9.17
C TYR A 127 -13.83 8.34 8.31
N ASN A 128 -15.06 8.23 7.76
CA ASN A 128 -15.70 9.23 6.90
C ASN A 128 -14.84 9.62 5.67
N ILE A 129 -14.01 8.69 5.17
CA ILE A 129 -13.24 8.92 3.95
C ILE A 129 -14.18 8.81 2.74
N PRO A 130 -14.31 9.82 1.90
CA PRO A 130 -15.18 9.74 0.73
C PRO A 130 -14.64 8.72 -0.28
N PHE A 131 -15.53 8.01 -0.99
CA PHE A 131 -15.14 6.96 -1.95
C PHE A 131 -14.22 7.47 -3.06
N GLU A 132 -14.26 8.74 -3.42
CA GLU A 132 -13.33 9.37 -4.36
C GLU A 132 -11.88 9.42 -3.83
N ASN A 133 -11.67 9.24 -2.52
CA ASN A 133 -10.37 9.16 -1.86
C ASN A 133 -9.98 7.73 -1.49
N ILE A 134 -10.82 6.75 -1.83
CA ILE A 134 -10.58 5.33 -1.57
C ILE A 134 -10.26 4.63 -2.87
N GLY A 135 -9.27 3.76 -2.83
CA GLY A 135 -8.95 2.90 -3.95
C GLY A 135 -8.48 1.52 -3.50
N VAL A 136 -8.36 0.63 -4.47
CA VAL A 136 -7.98 -0.77 -4.27
C VAL A 136 -6.88 -1.14 -5.26
N ILE A 137 -5.86 -1.84 -4.76
CA ILE A 137 -4.78 -2.44 -5.54
C ILE A 137 -4.93 -3.95 -5.47
N THR A 138 -5.19 -4.59 -6.60
CA THR A 138 -5.32 -6.05 -6.68
C THR A 138 -4.71 -6.57 -7.97
N GLY A 139 -4.57 -7.89 -8.09
CA GLY A 139 -4.10 -8.52 -9.31
C GLY A 139 -3.92 -10.03 -9.17
N PRO A 140 -3.75 -10.73 -10.30
CA PRO A 140 -3.50 -12.16 -10.31
C PRO A 140 -2.01 -12.51 -10.12
N CYS A 141 -1.25 -11.71 -9.39
CA CYS A 141 0.18 -11.90 -9.14
C CYS A 141 0.48 -12.14 -7.67
N HIS A 142 1.60 -12.79 -7.41
CA HIS A 142 2.16 -13.01 -6.09
C HIS A 142 3.32 -12.04 -5.82
N ALA A 143 3.57 -11.72 -4.56
CA ALA A 143 4.66 -10.82 -4.17
C ALA A 143 6.03 -11.36 -4.61
N GLU A 144 6.21 -12.68 -4.61
CA GLU A 144 7.41 -13.38 -5.06
C GLU A 144 7.64 -13.20 -6.57
N GLU A 145 6.58 -13.16 -7.38
CA GLU A 145 6.68 -12.90 -8.82
C GLU A 145 7.13 -11.46 -9.09
N VAL A 146 6.60 -10.51 -8.32
CA VAL A 146 7.04 -9.11 -8.36
C VAL A 146 8.49 -8.97 -7.92
N ALA A 147 8.89 -9.69 -6.86
CA ALA A 147 10.28 -9.72 -6.39
C ALA A 147 11.25 -10.22 -7.47
N LEU A 148 10.86 -11.26 -8.20
CA LEU A 148 11.61 -11.86 -9.30
C LEU A 148 11.47 -11.11 -10.64
N GLU A 149 10.84 -9.94 -10.65
CA GLU A 149 10.63 -9.10 -11.84
C GLU A 149 9.89 -9.80 -12.98
N ARG A 150 9.02 -10.77 -12.64
CA ARG A 150 8.15 -11.44 -13.60
C ARG A 150 7.01 -10.53 -14.02
N LEU A 151 6.61 -10.63 -15.28
CA LEU A 151 5.50 -9.86 -15.82
C LEU A 151 4.24 -10.08 -14.98
N SER A 152 3.80 -9.02 -14.32
CA SER A 152 2.69 -9.01 -13.39
C SER A 152 1.67 -7.95 -13.77
N TYR A 153 0.40 -8.24 -13.51
CA TYR A 153 -0.71 -7.32 -13.81
C TYR A 153 -1.39 -6.90 -12.53
N LEU A 154 -1.60 -5.58 -12.37
CA LEU A 154 -2.35 -5.01 -11.28
C LEU A 154 -3.58 -4.26 -11.80
N THR A 155 -4.69 -4.40 -11.08
CA THR A 155 -5.86 -3.53 -11.24
C THR A 155 -5.83 -2.48 -10.13
N ILE A 156 -5.94 -1.22 -10.52
CA ILE A 156 -5.99 -0.06 -9.63
C ILE A 156 -7.40 0.52 -9.76
N ALA A 157 -8.24 0.27 -8.78
CA ALA A 157 -9.59 0.81 -8.75
C ALA A 157 -9.67 2.03 -7.83
N CYS A 158 -10.36 3.09 -8.26
CA CYS A 158 -10.64 4.27 -7.44
C CYS A 158 -11.79 5.06 -8.05
N GLY A 159 -12.67 5.64 -7.23
CA GLY A 159 -13.76 6.49 -7.68
C GLY A 159 -13.29 7.75 -8.43
N ASP A 160 -12.08 8.23 -8.15
CA ASP A 160 -11.43 9.28 -8.93
C ASP A 160 -10.38 8.69 -9.87
N ALA A 161 -10.65 8.73 -11.16
CA ALA A 161 -9.78 8.22 -12.20
C ALA A 161 -8.40 8.92 -12.25
N LYS A 162 -8.28 10.17 -11.80
CA LYS A 162 -6.99 10.87 -11.74
C LYS A 162 -6.11 10.27 -10.65
N LYS A 163 -6.67 10.00 -9.47
CA LYS A 163 -5.99 9.35 -8.34
C LYS A 163 -5.55 7.93 -8.72
N ALA A 164 -6.46 7.16 -9.35
CA ALA A 164 -6.10 5.84 -9.88
C ALA A 164 -4.93 5.89 -10.86
N LYS A 165 -4.90 6.86 -11.79
CA LYS A 165 -3.79 7.05 -12.75
C LYS A 165 -2.48 7.39 -12.07
N ILE A 166 -2.51 8.20 -11.01
CA ILE A 166 -1.31 8.55 -10.22
C ILE A 166 -0.72 7.30 -9.59
N VAL A 167 -1.55 6.50 -8.89
CA VAL A 167 -1.07 5.25 -8.26
C VAL A 167 -0.62 4.25 -9.31
N ALA A 168 -1.38 4.06 -10.38
CA ALA A 168 -1.02 3.18 -11.48
C ALA A 168 0.33 3.54 -12.10
N LYS A 169 0.58 4.83 -12.36
CA LYS A 169 1.86 5.32 -12.88
C LYS A 169 3.02 5.00 -11.95
N ASN A 170 2.85 5.21 -10.64
CA ASN A 170 3.92 5.03 -9.66
C ASN A 170 4.18 3.54 -9.32
N LEU A 171 3.23 2.65 -9.59
CA LEU A 171 3.42 1.20 -9.47
C LEU A 171 3.87 0.54 -10.78
N SER A 172 3.66 1.16 -11.92
CA SER A 172 4.01 0.60 -13.23
C SER A 172 5.52 0.58 -13.48
N GLY A 173 5.96 -0.40 -14.26
CA GLY A 173 7.36 -0.53 -14.65
C GLY A 173 7.54 -1.52 -15.80
N ASN A 174 8.76 -1.95 -16.01
CA ASN A 174 9.09 -2.86 -17.10
C ASN A 174 8.32 -4.20 -16.99
N TYR A 175 8.17 -4.69 -15.77
CA TYR A 175 7.53 -5.98 -15.45
C TYR A 175 6.16 -5.83 -14.77
N ILE A 176 5.71 -4.60 -14.46
CA ILE A 176 4.39 -4.34 -13.88
C ILE A 176 3.53 -3.59 -14.88
N LYS A 177 2.39 -4.18 -15.25
CA LYS A 177 1.36 -3.57 -16.08
C LYS A 177 0.14 -3.28 -15.22
N THR A 178 -0.41 -2.07 -15.34
CA THR A 178 -1.56 -1.63 -14.56
C THR A 178 -2.79 -1.43 -15.45
N LYS A 179 -3.95 -1.84 -14.93
CA LYS A 179 -5.28 -1.54 -15.49
C LYS A 179 -6.03 -0.68 -14.48
N ILE A 180 -6.76 0.30 -14.96
CA ILE A 180 -7.57 1.18 -14.12
C ILE A 180 -9.03 0.74 -14.18
N SER A 181 -9.72 0.81 -13.03
CA SER A 181 -11.16 0.58 -12.88
C SER A 181 -11.76 1.69 -12.04
N ASP A 182 -13.04 1.98 -12.22
CA ASP A 182 -13.85 2.84 -11.37
C ASP A 182 -14.71 2.03 -10.38
N ASP A 183 -14.77 0.71 -10.56
CA ASP A 183 -15.49 -0.21 -9.69
C ASP A 183 -14.61 -0.67 -8.52
N ILE A 184 -14.62 0.09 -7.43
CA ILE A 184 -13.90 -0.23 -6.19
C ILE A 184 -14.47 -1.50 -5.57
N ILE A 185 -15.79 -1.53 -5.39
CA ILE A 185 -16.51 -2.59 -4.66
C ILE A 185 -16.35 -3.93 -5.37
N GLY A 186 -16.67 -4.00 -6.65
CA GLY A 186 -16.53 -5.23 -7.42
C GLY A 186 -15.08 -5.69 -7.53
N THR A 187 -14.12 -4.76 -7.62
CA THR A 187 -12.69 -5.08 -7.65
C THR A 187 -12.22 -5.69 -6.33
N GLU A 188 -12.68 -5.18 -5.19
CA GLU A 188 -12.31 -5.67 -3.86
C GLU A 188 -12.93 -7.04 -3.57
N TYR A 189 -14.24 -7.23 -3.88
CA TYR A 189 -14.89 -8.53 -3.78
C TYR A 189 -14.25 -9.59 -4.69
N ALA A 190 -13.90 -9.23 -5.92
CA ALA A 190 -13.21 -10.15 -6.83
C ALA A 190 -11.82 -10.57 -6.31
N ALA A 191 -11.13 -9.70 -5.57
CA ALA A 191 -9.86 -10.03 -4.93
C ALA A 191 -10.01 -11.00 -3.76
N MET A 192 -11.13 -10.94 -3.05
CA MET A 192 -11.47 -11.83 -1.94
C MET A 192 -11.77 -13.26 -2.37
N LEU A 193 -12.43 -13.42 -3.53
CA LEU A 193 -12.92 -14.72 -4.04
C LEU A 193 -11.82 -15.56 -4.72
N LYS A 194 -10.59 -15.08 -4.76
CA LYS A 194 -9.42 -15.81 -5.22
C LYS A 194 -8.77 -16.56 -4.09
#